data_68e96ab46c321cb67a61addddfb25a11
#
_entry.id   68e96ab46c321cb67a61addddfb25a11
#
_cell.length_a   1.000
_cell.length_b   1.000
_cell.length_c   1.000
_cell.angle_alpha   90.00
_cell.angle_beta   90.00
_cell.angle_gamma   90.00
#
_symmetry.space_group_name_H-M   'P 1'
#
loop_
_entity.id
_entity.type
_entity.pdbx_description
1 polymer ?
#
loop_
_entity_poly.entity_id
_entity_poly.type
_entity_poly.pdbx_seq_one_letter_code
_entity_poly.pdbx_strand_id
1 'polypeptide(L)'
;MMTADWAMVWITLVYVLATIFICWANFKTARASKEQLEESKKEHDESLRIEIMPFLQFELCDEKEIDYRLWLPLSQHEKCDRVFTETMRLTNVGNGAATNITYTWADKKNPISITEPFCVNAVRSGGELKIHFEFDCCRKDISPSKKYPLTFFYDDMRGYSYEQRMIFTAFTDGESAGIAEVETDSPVYTGVKTIC
;
A
#
# COMPACT_ATOMS: atom_id res chain seq x y z
N MET A 1 69.23 -37.45 23.29
CA MET A 1 68.51 -36.34 23.92
C MET A 1 67.76 -35.45 22.94
N MET A 2 67.76 -35.70 21.65
CA MET A 2 67.06 -34.85 20.63
C MET A 2 65.57 -35.19 20.37
N THR A 3 65.06 -36.32 20.87
CA THR A 3 63.68 -36.77 20.54
C THR A 3 62.58 -36.13 21.36
N ALA A 4 62.82 -35.69 22.58
CA ALA A 4 61.79 -35.03 23.42
C ALA A 4 61.49 -33.59 22.97
N ASP A 5 62.50 -32.83 22.54
CA ASP A 5 62.35 -31.47 22.07
C ASP A 5 61.52 -31.41 20.74
N TRP A 6 61.73 -32.36 19.83
CA TRP A 6 60.97 -32.46 18.60
C TRP A 6 59.49 -32.83 18.86
N ALA A 7 59.19 -33.66 19.83
CA ALA A 7 57.80 -34.00 20.20
C ALA A 7 57.08 -32.76 20.75
N MET A 8 57.71 -31.95 21.56
CA MET A 8 57.16 -30.68 22.06
C MET A 8 56.84 -29.68 20.90
N VAL A 9 57.75 -29.56 19.93
CA VAL A 9 57.56 -28.69 18.75
C VAL A 9 56.32 -29.18 17.93
N TRP A 10 56.18 -30.45 17.69
CA TRP A 10 55.03 -30.99 16.96
C TRP A 10 53.70 -30.80 17.70
N ILE A 11 53.68 -30.99 19.02
CA ILE A 11 52.46 -30.74 19.84
C ILE A 11 52.09 -29.30 19.77
N THR A 12 53.05 -28.38 19.89
CA THR A 12 52.76 -26.94 19.79
C THR A 12 52.24 -26.52 18.42
N LEU A 13 52.82 -27.09 17.33
CA LEU A 13 52.37 -26.83 15.97
C LEU A 13 50.92 -27.29 15.77
N VAL A 14 50.58 -28.49 16.21
CA VAL A 14 49.21 -29.01 16.13
C VAL A 14 48.23 -28.14 16.92
N TYR A 15 48.62 -27.72 18.10
CA TYR A 15 47.78 -26.82 18.93
C TYR A 15 47.54 -25.48 18.24
N VAL A 16 48.55 -24.86 17.66
CA VAL A 16 48.44 -23.58 16.93
C VAL A 16 47.50 -23.76 15.71
N LEU A 17 47.68 -24.81 14.93
CA LEU A 17 46.81 -25.11 13.78
C LEU A 17 45.35 -25.33 14.19
N ALA A 18 45.12 -26.10 15.26
CA ALA A 18 43.76 -26.28 15.81
C ALA A 18 43.16 -24.97 16.27
N THR A 19 43.92 -24.12 16.93
CA THR A 19 43.44 -22.78 17.39
C THR A 19 43.07 -21.90 16.20
N ILE A 20 43.90 -21.86 15.15
CA ILE A 20 43.59 -21.12 13.93
C ILE A 20 42.30 -21.62 13.29
N PHE A 21 42.11 -22.93 13.21
CA PHE A 21 40.92 -23.57 12.65
C PHE A 21 39.65 -23.22 13.45
N ILE A 22 39.76 -23.26 14.80
CA ILE A 22 38.64 -22.88 15.69
C ILE A 22 38.31 -21.40 15.51
N CYS A 23 39.30 -20.51 15.44
CA CYS A 23 39.09 -19.08 15.21
C CYS A 23 38.39 -18.83 13.87
N TRP A 24 38.82 -19.52 12.81
CA TRP A 24 38.19 -19.42 11.48
C TRP A 24 36.76 -19.94 11.49
N ALA A 25 36.48 -21.09 12.10
CA ALA A 25 35.15 -21.65 12.25
C ALA A 25 34.22 -20.71 13.02
N ASN A 26 34.71 -20.15 14.15
CA ASN A 26 33.96 -19.16 14.95
C ASN A 26 33.62 -17.91 14.15
N PHE A 27 34.58 -17.40 13.37
CA PHE A 27 34.36 -16.24 12.51
C PHE A 27 33.28 -16.50 11.44
N LYS A 28 33.33 -17.68 10.81
CA LYS A 28 32.34 -18.10 9.83
C LYS A 28 30.94 -18.23 10.47
N THR A 29 30.85 -18.83 11.65
CA THR A 29 29.61 -18.96 12.41
C THR A 29 29.05 -17.59 12.82
N ALA A 30 29.90 -16.68 13.32
CA ALA A 30 29.48 -15.34 13.70
C ALA A 30 28.91 -14.55 12.50
N ARG A 31 29.53 -14.70 11.31
CA ARG A 31 29.03 -14.08 10.08
C ARG A 31 27.67 -14.63 9.66
N ALA A 32 27.50 -15.95 9.67
CA ALA A 32 26.24 -16.59 9.36
C ALA A 32 25.12 -16.19 10.35
N SER A 33 25.46 -16.13 11.65
CA SER A 33 24.51 -15.66 12.68
C SER A 33 24.08 -14.21 12.48
N LYS A 34 24.99 -13.35 12.01
CA LYS A 34 24.66 -11.95 11.69
C LYS A 34 23.69 -11.87 10.50
N GLU A 35 23.95 -12.63 9.45
CA GLU A 35 23.07 -12.70 8.27
C GLU A 35 21.68 -13.21 8.65
N GLN A 36 21.59 -14.26 9.46
CA GLN A 36 20.30 -14.76 9.97
C GLN A 36 19.55 -13.75 10.84
N LEU A 37 20.27 -12.98 11.66
CA LEU A 37 19.65 -11.95 12.48
C LEU A 37 19.08 -10.81 11.63
N GLU A 38 19.78 -10.41 10.56
CA GLU A 38 19.30 -9.39 9.63
C GLU A 38 18.08 -9.88 8.85
N GLU A 39 18.07 -11.13 8.42
CA GLU A 39 16.93 -11.75 7.75
C GLU A 39 15.71 -11.85 8.68
N SER A 40 15.89 -12.35 9.91
CA SER A 40 14.83 -12.44 10.92
C SER A 40 14.26 -11.06 11.28
N LYS A 41 15.08 -10.01 11.32
CA LYS A 41 14.57 -8.63 11.52
C LYS A 41 13.71 -8.18 10.36
N LYS A 42 14.10 -8.43 9.12
CA LYS A 42 13.31 -8.08 7.94
C LYS A 42 11.95 -8.80 7.94
N GLU A 43 11.97 -10.10 8.20
CA GLU A 43 10.73 -10.90 8.31
C GLU A 43 9.80 -10.38 9.42
N HIS A 44 10.37 -10.02 10.57
CA HIS A 44 9.62 -9.47 11.68
C HIS A 44 9.01 -8.10 11.34
N ASP A 45 9.77 -7.20 10.72
CA ASP A 45 9.29 -5.88 10.30
C ASP A 45 8.19 -6.02 9.23
N GLU A 46 8.34 -6.96 8.30
CA GLU A 46 7.32 -7.23 7.29
C GLU A 46 6.05 -7.82 7.90
N SER A 47 6.17 -8.75 8.84
CA SER A 47 5.03 -9.30 9.59
C SER A 47 4.27 -8.22 10.35
N LEU A 48 5.00 -7.36 11.06
CA LEU A 48 4.39 -6.23 11.78
C LEU A 48 3.69 -5.25 10.83
N ARG A 49 4.27 -4.99 9.66
CA ARG A 49 3.66 -4.13 8.63
C ARG A 49 2.33 -4.72 8.14
N ILE A 50 2.29 -6.01 7.84
CA ILE A 50 1.06 -6.70 7.39
C ILE A 50 -0.01 -6.67 8.48
N GLU A 51 0.39 -6.86 9.75
CA GLU A 51 -0.54 -6.87 10.88
C GLU A 51 -1.25 -5.53 11.08
N ILE A 52 -0.60 -4.41 10.78
CA ILE A 52 -1.17 -3.06 10.96
C ILE A 52 -1.58 -2.39 9.65
N MET A 53 -1.55 -3.11 8.54
CA MET A 53 -1.86 -2.55 7.23
C MET A 53 -3.32 -2.11 7.14
N PRO A 54 -3.60 -0.84 6.75
CA PRO A 54 -4.95 -0.41 6.41
C PRO A 54 -5.38 -1.05 5.09
N PHE A 55 -6.67 -1.33 4.95
CA PHE A 55 -7.27 -1.79 3.71
C PHE A 55 -8.58 -1.05 3.48
N LEU A 56 -8.62 -0.21 2.46
CA LEU A 56 -9.77 0.61 2.14
C LEU A 56 -10.69 -0.13 1.18
N GLN A 57 -11.99 -0.13 1.47
CA GLN A 57 -13.00 -0.75 0.63
C GLN A 57 -14.14 0.24 0.40
N PHE A 58 -14.64 0.33 -0.84
CA PHE A 58 -15.82 1.10 -1.18
C PHE A 58 -17.03 0.21 -1.41
N GLU A 59 -18.16 0.66 -0.89
CA GLU A 59 -19.47 0.06 -1.11
C GLU A 59 -20.48 1.13 -1.49
N LEU A 60 -21.38 0.82 -2.43
CA LEU A 60 -22.48 1.71 -2.75
C LEU A 60 -23.42 1.81 -1.56
N CYS A 61 -23.90 3.01 -1.25
CA CYS A 61 -24.86 3.22 -0.18
C CYS A 61 -25.88 4.31 -0.55
N ASP A 62 -27.11 4.14 -0.08
CA ASP A 62 -28.23 5.09 -0.31
C ASP A 62 -28.39 6.10 0.85
N GLU A 63 -27.33 6.37 1.59
CA GLU A 63 -27.40 7.23 2.76
C GLU A 63 -27.36 8.72 2.40
N LYS A 64 -28.13 9.52 3.13
CA LYS A 64 -28.25 10.98 2.87
C LYS A 64 -27.21 11.81 3.58
N GLU A 65 -26.63 11.31 4.65
CA GLU A 65 -25.57 11.99 5.35
C GLU A 65 -24.25 11.79 4.61
N ILE A 66 -23.54 12.88 4.36
CA ILE A 66 -22.33 12.92 3.54
C ILE A 66 -21.24 13.57 4.37
N ASP A 67 -20.09 12.86 4.52
CA ASP A 67 -18.91 13.38 5.18
C ASP A 67 -18.06 14.21 4.24
N TYR A 68 -17.91 13.73 2.98
CA TYR A 68 -17.07 14.36 1.96
C TYR A 68 -17.73 14.34 0.58
N ARG A 69 -17.31 15.30 -0.25
CA ARG A 69 -17.68 15.36 -1.67
C ARG A 69 -16.43 15.28 -2.52
N LEU A 70 -16.44 14.39 -3.50
CA LEU A 70 -15.39 14.26 -4.50
C LEU A 70 -15.95 14.52 -5.88
N TRP A 71 -15.31 15.40 -6.62
CA TRP A 71 -15.65 15.67 -8.00
C TRP A 71 -14.69 14.94 -8.92
N LEU A 72 -15.22 14.14 -9.85
CA LEU A 72 -14.45 13.33 -10.77
C LEU A 72 -14.83 13.68 -12.22
N PRO A 73 -13.97 14.41 -12.96
CA PRO A 73 -14.20 14.72 -14.36
C PRO A 73 -13.98 13.47 -15.21
N LEU A 74 -15.05 12.81 -15.65
CA LEU A 74 -15.00 11.66 -16.56
C LEU A 74 -14.90 12.06 -18.02
N SER A 75 -15.19 13.30 -18.37
CA SER A 75 -15.20 13.82 -19.72
C SER A 75 -14.13 14.88 -19.92
N GLN A 76 -13.52 14.86 -21.09
CA GLN A 76 -12.54 15.87 -21.53
C GLN A 76 -13.20 17.08 -22.23
N HIS A 77 -14.53 17.07 -22.36
CA HIS A 77 -15.24 18.14 -23.05
C HIS A 77 -15.67 19.22 -22.09
N GLU A 78 -15.32 20.48 -22.38
CA GLU A 78 -15.66 21.68 -21.61
C GLU A 78 -17.17 21.93 -21.43
N LYS A 79 -18.03 21.18 -22.14
CA LYS A 79 -19.49 21.30 -22.07
C LYS A 79 -20.11 19.93 -21.86
N CYS A 80 -20.16 19.51 -20.62
CA CYS A 80 -20.92 18.35 -20.20
C CYS A 80 -22.23 18.78 -19.57
N ASP A 81 -23.34 18.34 -20.17
CA ASP A 81 -24.67 18.72 -19.70
C ASP A 81 -25.21 17.80 -18.59
N ARG A 82 -24.41 16.83 -18.15
CA ARG A 82 -24.87 15.87 -17.12
C ARG A 82 -23.82 15.58 -16.08
N VAL A 83 -24.23 15.81 -14.85
CA VAL A 83 -23.57 15.32 -13.64
C VAL A 83 -24.44 14.20 -13.10
N PHE A 84 -23.87 13.01 -12.88
CA PHE A 84 -24.53 12.01 -12.05
C PHE A 84 -23.78 11.89 -10.73
N THR A 85 -24.49 11.53 -9.71
CA THR A 85 -23.96 11.51 -8.35
C THR A 85 -24.21 10.13 -7.74
N GLU A 86 -23.21 9.63 -7.03
CA GLU A 86 -23.30 8.38 -6.28
C GLU A 86 -22.74 8.57 -4.88
N THR A 87 -23.40 8.01 -3.90
CA THR A 87 -22.88 7.99 -2.53
C THR A 87 -22.28 6.63 -2.25
N MET A 88 -21.06 6.63 -1.78
CA MET A 88 -20.32 5.41 -1.44
C MET A 88 -19.84 5.50 -0.01
N ARG A 89 -19.83 4.37 0.66
CA ARG A 89 -19.22 4.19 1.96
C ARG A 89 -17.79 3.70 1.78
N LEU A 90 -16.83 4.45 2.26
CA LEU A 90 -15.44 4.04 2.39
C LEU A 90 -15.26 3.42 3.76
N THR A 91 -14.92 2.16 3.83
CA THR A 91 -14.65 1.44 5.07
C THR A 91 -13.19 1.01 5.11
N ASN A 92 -12.52 1.23 6.23
CA ASN A 92 -11.21 0.65 6.47
C ASN A 92 -11.39 -0.73 7.11
N VAL A 93 -11.30 -1.77 6.30
CA VAL A 93 -11.43 -3.18 6.75
C VAL A 93 -10.10 -3.78 7.21
N GLY A 94 -9.00 -3.03 7.08
CA GLY A 94 -7.68 -3.43 7.58
C GLY A 94 -7.54 -3.21 9.10
N ASN A 95 -6.43 -3.70 9.64
CA ASN A 95 -6.19 -3.66 11.08
C ASN A 95 -5.61 -2.32 11.56
N GLY A 96 -4.91 -1.58 10.69
CA GLY A 96 -4.34 -0.28 11.01
C GLY A 96 -5.20 0.89 10.58
N ALA A 97 -4.92 2.08 11.11
CA ALA A 97 -5.57 3.31 10.66
C ALA A 97 -4.90 3.83 9.38
N ALA A 98 -5.71 4.27 8.41
CA ALA A 98 -5.26 4.99 7.23
C ALA A 98 -5.23 6.50 7.51
N THR A 99 -4.10 7.14 7.22
CA THR A 99 -3.88 8.59 7.40
C THR A 99 -3.41 9.22 6.11
N ASN A 100 -3.48 10.54 5.98
CA ASN A 100 -3.01 11.28 4.81
C ASN A 100 -3.57 10.74 3.49
N ILE A 101 -4.84 10.33 3.47
CA ILE A 101 -5.47 9.73 2.30
C ILE A 101 -5.54 10.76 1.18
N THR A 102 -4.93 10.43 0.06
CA THR A 102 -4.97 11.21 -1.18
C THR A 102 -5.39 10.29 -2.33
N TYR A 103 -5.84 10.84 -3.42
CA TYR A 103 -6.22 10.04 -4.58
C TYR A 103 -5.72 10.67 -5.87
N THR A 104 -5.51 9.84 -6.88
CA THR A 104 -5.25 10.26 -8.25
C THR A 104 -6.22 9.59 -9.20
N TRP A 105 -6.71 10.37 -10.13
CA TRP A 105 -7.51 9.89 -11.24
C TRP A 105 -6.62 9.85 -12.49
N ALA A 106 -6.37 8.68 -13.02
CA ALA A 106 -5.56 8.51 -14.22
C ALA A 106 -6.45 8.11 -15.41
N ASP A 107 -6.84 9.06 -16.23
CA ASP A 107 -7.18 8.75 -17.62
C ASP A 107 -5.87 8.64 -18.42
N LYS A 108 -5.73 7.55 -19.22
CA LYS A 108 -4.53 7.32 -20.05
C LYS A 108 -4.20 8.45 -21.03
N LYS A 109 -5.15 9.34 -21.32
CA LYS A 109 -4.98 10.45 -22.25
C LYS A 109 -4.69 11.79 -21.60
N ASN A 110 -5.12 12.00 -20.37
CA ASN A 110 -4.82 13.18 -19.58
C ASN A 110 -4.72 12.76 -18.10
N PRO A 111 -3.51 12.62 -17.56
CA PRO A 111 -3.35 12.42 -16.13
C PRO A 111 -3.74 13.74 -15.44
N ILE A 112 -5.01 13.87 -15.06
CA ILE A 112 -5.42 14.89 -14.12
C ILE A 112 -5.01 14.36 -12.75
N SER A 113 -3.82 14.74 -12.34
CA SER A 113 -3.35 14.52 -10.99
C SER A 113 -4.08 15.53 -10.09
N ILE A 114 -5.28 15.21 -9.66
CA ILE A 114 -5.93 15.92 -8.57
C ILE A 114 -5.32 15.35 -7.29
N THR A 115 -4.21 15.91 -6.88
CA THR A 115 -3.61 15.65 -5.58
C THR A 115 -4.25 16.58 -4.55
N GLU A 116 -5.57 16.58 -4.47
CA GLU A 116 -6.21 17.24 -3.34
C GLU A 116 -6.13 16.29 -2.14
N PRO A 117 -5.61 16.76 -1.01
CA PRO A 117 -5.66 15.97 0.20
C PRO A 117 -7.14 15.73 0.51
N PHE A 118 -7.54 14.51 0.43
CA PHE A 118 -8.78 14.03 1.01
C PHE A 118 -8.62 14.21 2.51
N CYS A 119 -9.09 15.34 2.99
CA CYS A 119 -8.76 15.86 4.32
C CYS A 119 -9.45 15.05 5.39
N VAL A 120 -8.97 13.85 5.60
CA VAL A 120 -9.46 13.03 6.67
C VAL A 120 -8.38 12.93 7.73
N ASN A 121 -8.73 13.32 8.90
CA ASN A 121 -8.05 12.88 10.09
C ASN A 121 -7.98 11.37 10.07
N ALA A 122 -7.37 10.49 10.32
CA ALA A 122 -7.27 9.06 10.24
C ALA A 122 -8.62 8.31 10.15
N VAL A 123 -8.72 7.39 9.19
CA VAL A 123 -9.77 6.37 9.18
C VAL A 123 -9.29 5.15 9.96
N ARG A 124 -9.80 4.96 11.17
CA ARG A 124 -9.44 3.82 12.02
C ARG A 124 -9.86 2.49 11.39
N SER A 125 -9.29 1.39 11.87
CA SER A 125 -9.82 0.05 11.59
C SER A 125 -11.32 -0.03 11.94
N GLY A 126 -12.13 -0.53 11.00
CA GLY A 126 -13.59 -0.54 11.12
C GLY A 126 -14.25 0.84 11.01
N GLY A 127 -13.48 1.90 10.77
CA GLY A 127 -14.04 3.25 10.57
C GLY A 127 -14.64 3.39 9.18
N GLU A 128 -15.73 4.17 9.10
CA GLU A 128 -16.49 4.42 7.87
C GLU A 128 -16.54 5.91 7.57
N LEU A 129 -16.54 6.23 6.27
CA LEU A 129 -16.77 7.57 5.73
C LEU A 129 -17.74 7.50 4.58
N LYS A 130 -18.64 8.45 4.51
CA LYS A 130 -19.62 8.57 3.42
C LYS A 130 -19.16 9.63 2.45
N ILE A 131 -18.90 9.20 1.23
CA ILE A 131 -18.34 10.03 0.19
C ILE A 131 -19.35 10.17 -0.94
N HIS A 132 -19.70 11.40 -1.24
CA HIS A 132 -20.54 11.72 -2.37
C HIS A 132 -19.65 12.04 -3.57
N PHE A 133 -19.73 11.18 -4.57
CA PHE A 133 -19.02 11.35 -5.83
C PHE A 133 -19.91 12.10 -6.82
N GLU A 134 -19.39 13.18 -7.35
CA GLU A 134 -19.98 13.94 -8.43
C GLU A 134 -19.20 13.65 -9.72
N PHE A 135 -19.83 12.94 -10.65
CA PHE A 135 -19.21 12.54 -11.91
C PHE A 135 -19.66 13.48 -13.02
N ASP A 136 -18.72 14.18 -13.62
CA ASP A 136 -18.97 14.99 -14.81
C ASP A 136 -18.75 14.14 -16.07
N CYS A 137 -19.80 13.88 -16.82
CA CYS A 137 -19.75 13.00 -17.98
C CYS A 137 -20.66 13.46 -19.10
N CYS A 138 -20.20 13.32 -20.34
CA CYS A 138 -21.05 13.43 -21.52
C CYS A 138 -21.70 12.10 -21.86
N ARG A 139 -22.98 12.10 -22.25
CA ARG A 139 -23.70 10.90 -22.70
C ARG A 139 -22.94 10.05 -23.74
N LYS A 140 -22.15 10.70 -24.57
CA LYS A 140 -21.39 10.03 -25.65
C LYS A 140 -20.12 9.34 -25.13
N ASP A 141 -19.66 9.70 -23.95
CA ASP A 141 -18.41 9.20 -23.39
C ASP A 141 -18.61 8.02 -22.45
N ILE A 142 -19.85 7.82 -21.97
CA ILE A 142 -20.20 6.65 -21.18
C ILE A 142 -20.65 5.55 -22.15
N SER A 143 -19.70 4.68 -22.47
CA SER A 143 -20.03 3.39 -23.05
C SER A 143 -20.60 2.48 -21.96
N PRO A 144 -21.61 1.65 -22.21
CA PRO A 144 -22.05 0.68 -21.23
C PRO A 144 -20.85 -0.12 -20.73
N SER A 145 -20.67 -0.19 -19.42
CA SER A 145 -19.56 -0.87 -18.72
C SER A 145 -18.15 -0.28 -18.93
N LYS A 146 -18.00 1.03 -19.00
CA LYS A 146 -16.66 1.65 -18.98
C LYS A 146 -16.05 1.61 -17.59
N LYS A 147 -14.80 1.14 -17.51
CA LYS A 147 -14.03 1.04 -16.27
C LYS A 147 -13.16 2.28 -16.04
N TYR A 148 -13.23 2.83 -14.86
CA TYR A 148 -12.50 4.02 -14.44
C TYR A 148 -11.59 3.69 -13.26
N PRO A 149 -10.26 3.68 -13.44
CA PRO A 149 -9.32 3.44 -12.35
C PRO A 149 -9.13 4.70 -11.50
N LEU A 150 -9.23 4.54 -10.20
CA LEU A 150 -8.91 5.53 -9.18
C LEU A 150 -7.85 4.93 -8.26
N THR A 151 -6.78 5.66 -7.99
CA THR A 151 -5.71 5.20 -7.12
C THR A 151 -5.68 6.03 -5.85
N PHE A 152 -5.78 5.38 -4.72
CA PHE A 152 -5.63 5.98 -3.40
C PHE A 152 -4.21 5.77 -2.88
N PHE A 153 -3.69 6.82 -2.24
CA PHE A 153 -2.43 6.79 -1.52
C PHE A 153 -2.71 7.15 -0.07
N TYR A 154 -2.14 6.42 0.86
CA TYR A 154 -2.32 6.68 2.28
C TYR A 154 -1.14 6.13 3.08
N ASP A 155 -1.01 6.62 4.30
CA ASP A 155 0.01 6.18 5.24
C ASP A 155 -0.67 5.43 6.41
N ASP A 156 0.05 4.51 7.04
CA ASP A 156 -0.35 3.98 8.34
C ASP A 156 0.22 4.84 9.49
N MET A 157 -0.12 4.47 10.72
CA MET A 157 0.33 5.18 11.94
C MET A 157 1.84 5.09 12.19
N ARG A 158 2.56 4.20 11.51
CA ARG A 158 4.02 4.07 11.58
C ARG A 158 4.75 4.79 10.45
N GLY A 159 3.99 5.40 9.53
CA GLY A 159 4.53 6.12 8.37
C GLY A 159 4.88 5.23 7.19
N TYR A 160 4.40 3.99 7.14
CA TYR A 160 4.45 3.20 5.93
C TYR A 160 3.41 3.70 4.95
N SER A 161 3.83 3.92 3.70
CA SER A 161 2.96 4.42 2.64
C SER A 161 2.46 3.28 1.75
N TYR A 162 1.22 3.41 1.33
CA TYR A 162 0.52 2.41 0.52
C TYR A 162 -0.14 3.06 -0.68
N GLU A 163 -0.22 2.30 -1.77
CA GLU A 163 -0.98 2.59 -2.95
C GLU A 163 -2.05 1.50 -3.12
N GLN A 164 -3.29 1.92 -3.35
CA GLN A 164 -4.40 0.99 -3.55
C GLN A 164 -5.25 1.45 -4.73
N ARG A 165 -5.37 0.58 -5.72
CA ARG A 165 -6.16 0.85 -6.91
C ARG A 165 -7.58 0.36 -6.72
N MET A 166 -8.53 1.17 -7.18
CA MET A 166 -9.95 0.84 -7.25
C MET A 166 -10.45 1.09 -8.65
N ILE A 167 -11.35 0.25 -9.14
CA ILE A 167 -11.89 0.33 -10.49
C ILE A 167 -13.40 0.50 -10.38
N PHE A 168 -13.88 1.66 -10.78
CA PHE A 168 -15.31 1.96 -10.85
C PHE A 168 -15.84 1.58 -12.22
N THR A 169 -16.86 0.75 -12.27
CA THR A 169 -17.56 0.40 -13.51
C THR A 169 -18.82 1.24 -13.61
N ALA A 170 -18.81 2.24 -14.50
CA ALA A 170 -19.96 3.06 -14.76
C ALA A 170 -20.89 2.38 -15.79
N PHE A 171 -22.19 2.61 -15.63
CA PHE A 171 -23.19 2.19 -16.58
C PHE A 171 -24.06 3.36 -17.04
N THR A 172 -24.69 3.20 -18.19
CA THR A 172 -25.76 4.09 -18.65
C THR A 172 -26.81 3.25 -19.42
N ASP A 173 -28.08 3.51 -19.15
CA ASP A 173 -29.23 2.96 -19.89
C ASP A 173 -29.85 3.99 -20.86
N GLY A 174 -29.19 5.13 -21.04
CA GLY A 174 -29.64 6.23 -21.89
C GLY A 174 -30.46 7.30 -21.15
N GLU A 175 -31.11 6.97 -20.07
CA GLU A 175 -31.86 7.89 -19.21
C GLU A 175 -31.15 8.15 -17.88
N SER A 176 -30.60 7.12 -17.29
CA SER A 176 -29.82 7.16 -16.05
C SER A 176 -28.36 6.79 -16.28
N ALA A 177 -27.52 7.24 -15.37
CA ALA A 177 -26.11 6.84 -15.29
C ALA A 177 -25.75 6.63 -13.83
N GLY A 178 -24.84 5.70 -13.56
CA GLY A 178 -24.44 5.39 -12.20
C GLY A 178 -23.22 4.46 -12.17
N ILE A 179 -22.81 4.05 -10.96
CA ILE A 179 -21.79 3.05 -10.75
C ILE A 179 -22.46 1.71 -10.50
N ALA A 180 -22.13 0.72 -11.32
CA ALA A 180 -22.64 -0.64 -11.20
C ALA A 180 -21.82 -1.46 -10.20
N GLU A 181 -20.51 -1.24 -10.16
CA GLU A 181 -19.58 -2.07 -9.42
C GLU A 181 -18.32 -1.30 -9.05
N VAL A 182 -17.73 -1.62 -7.90
CA VAL A 182 -16.42 -1.14 -7.47
C VAL A 182 -15.55 -2.35 -7.17
N GLU A 183 -14.55 -2.57 -8.01
CA GLU A 183 -13.50 -3.58 -7.77
C GLU A 183 -12.38 -2.92 -6.96
N THR A 184 -11.91 -3.55 -5.89
CA THR A 184 -10.85 -3.03 -5.03
C THR A 184 -9.67 -3.97 -5.05
N ASP A 185 -8.49 -3.48 -5.46
CA ASP A 185 -7.25 -4.23 -5.42
C ASP A 185 -6.65 -4.23 -3.99
N SER A 186 -5.79 -5.19 -3.72
CA SER A 186 -5.03 -5.20 -2.46
C SER A 186 -4.07 -4.03 -2.40
N PRO A 187 -3.84 -3.45 -1.19
CA PRO A 187 -2.85 -2.38 -1.01
C PRO A 187 -1.43 -2.85 -1.35
N VAL A 188 -0.70 -1.99 -2.04
CA VAL A 188 0.72 -2.20 -2.37
C VAL A 188 1.56 -1.26 -1.52
N TYR A 189 2.53 -1.81 -0.81
CA TYR A 189 3.50 -1.02 -0.06
C TYR A 189 4.44 -0.25 -1.00
N THR A 190 4.57 1.05 -0.81
CA THR A 190 5.37 1.92 -1.66
C THR A 190 6.62 2.49 -0.99
N GLY A 191 6.71 2.41 0.33
CA GLY A 191 7.88 2.89 1.06
C GLY A 191 7.57 3.40 2.46
N VAL A 192 8.59 3.96 3.11
CA VAL A 192 8.46 4.66 4.38
C VAL A 192 8.59 6.15 4.09
N LYS A 193 7.62 6.94 4.53
CA LYS A 193 7.71 8.38 4.44
C LYS A 193 8.77 8.86 5.45
N THR A 194 9.89 9.36 4.96
CA THR A 194 10.88 9.99 5.84
C THR A 194 10.23 11.25 6.40
N ILE A 195 9.89 11.21 7.68
CA ILE A 195 9.43 12.41 8.41
C ILE A 195 10.68 13.28 8.57
N CYS A 196 10.80 14.32 7.74
CA CYS A 196 11.81 15.36 7.88
C CYS A 196 11.39 16.37 8.94
#